data_8cf7e65ddfab8e3e8daf64db9a6dfba9
#
_entry.id   8cf7e65ddfab8e3e8daf64db9a6dfba9
#
_cell.length_a   1.000
_cell.length_b   1.000
_cell.length_c   1.000
_cell.angle_alpha   90.00
_cell.angle_beta   90.00
_cell.angle_gamma   90.00
#
_symmetry.space_group_name_H-M   'P 1'
#
loop_
_entity.id
_entity.type
_entity.pdbx_description
1 polymer ?
#
loop_
_entity_poly.entity_id
_entity_poly.type
_entity_poly.pdbx_seq_one_letter_code
_entity_poly.pdbx_strand_id
1 'polypeptide(L)'
;DVTPEMLEKGMYKKMPFLKDQIELCEETNKFILPISVDETASQKIYRKHPKSEKTIIKGMSSTGVNELFATGDMLSTVLKDVFTDVNIYDNDIRLLQYPFISPISSSDAISFYKFYIMDTTFVDKDKCFHLTFVPNNSQDFGFTGHLYVLADSSYTVKKCTMNLPKKSGVNF
;
A
#
# COMPACT_ATOMS: atom_id res chain seq x y z
N ASP A 1 -12.47 4.72 8.57
CA ASP A 1 -12.64 4.12 9.91
C ASP A 1 -14.11 3.73 10.09
N VAL A 2 -14.38 2.47 10.38
CA VAL A 2 -15.73 1.98 10.68
C VAL A 2 -15.91 1.99 12.19
N THR A 3 -16.87 2.76 12.69
CA THR A 3 -17.18 2.79 14.12
C THR A 3 -18.36 1.86 14.44
N PRO A 4 -18.45 1.31 15.67
CA PRO A 4 -19.57 0.49 16.09
C PRO A 4 -20.93 1.15 15.86
N GLU A 5 -21.03 2.48 16.05
CA GLU A 5 -22.24 3.24 15.80
C GLU A 5 -22.62 3.33 14.32
N MET A 6 -21.63 3.35 13.42
CA MET A 6 -21.86 3.30 11.98
C MET A 6 -22.39 1.94 11.54
N LEU A 7 -22.02 0.85 12.24
CA LEU A 7 -22.49 -0.51 11.98
C LEU A 7 -23.98 -0.69 12.35
N GLU A 8 -24.47 0.05 13.33
CA GLU A 8 -25.86 -0.03 13.78
C GLU A 8 -26.82 0.92 13.05
N LYS A 9 -26.30 2.03 12.51
CA LYS A 9 -27.09 3.08 11.86
C LYS A 9 -26.67 3.25 10.40
N GLY A 10 -27.62 3.23 9.47
CA GLY A 10 -27.39 3.61 8.06
C GLY A 10 -27.25 2.44 7.10
N MET A 11 -26.23 2.47 6.25
CA MET A 11 -26.04 1.57 5.11
C MET A 11 -25.92 0.09 5.52
N TYR A 12 -25.28 -0.20 6.65
CA TYR A 12 -25.08 -1.56 7.14
C TYR A 12 -26.38 -2.25 7.60
N LYS A 13 -27.39 -1.48 8.00
CA LYS A 13 -28.72 -2.03 8.31
C LYS A 13 -29.44 -2.53 7.06
N LYS A 14 -29.13 -1.92 5.90
CA LYS A 14 -29.69 -2.31 4.58
C LYS A 14 -28.86 -3.40 3.90
N MET A 15 -27.61 -3.59 4.31
CA MET A 15 -26.67 -4.53 3.69
C MET A 15 -25.96 -5.36 4.78
N PRO A 16 -26.67 -6.31 5.44
CA PRO A 16 -26.14 -7.07 6.57
C PRO A 16 -24.89 -7.89 6.24
N PHE A 17 -24.73 -8.31 4.98
CA PHE A 17 -23.57 -9.06 4.50
C PHE A 17 -22.25 -8.27 4.58
N LEU A 18 -22.30 -6.93 4.65
CA LEU A 18 -21.08 -6.11 4.84
C LEU A 18 -20.45 -6.30 6.22
N LYS A 19 -21.22 -6.76 7.21
CA LYS A 19 -20.70 -7.01 8.56
C LYS A 19 -19.68 -8.15 8.58
N ASP A 20 -19.88 -9.14 7.71
CA ASP A 20 -19.01 -10.31 7.62
C ASP A 20 -17.69 -10.00 6.88
N GLN A 21 -17.63 -8.83 6.22
CA GLN A 21 -16.46 -8.37 5.48
C GLN A 21 -15.58 -7.39 6.28
N ILE A 22 -15.99 -7.04 7.51
CA ILE A 22 -15.25 -6.10 8.34
C ILE A 22 -14.06 -6.82 8.97
N GLU A 23 -12.89 -6.27 8.78
CA GLU A 23 -11.63 -6.78 9.32
C GLU A 23 -11.01 -5.78 10.31
N LEU A 24 -10.24 -6.31 11.25
CA LEU A 24 -9.43 -5.50 12.13
C LEU A 24 -8.08 -5.23 11.46
N CYS A 25 -7.78 -3.98 11.19
CA CYS A 25 -6.46 -3.59 10.70
C CYS A 25 -5.44 -3.72 11.84
N GLU A 26 -4.51 -4.66 11.73
CA GLU A 26 -3.49 -4.93 12.76
C GLU A 26 -2.58 -3.72 13.02
N GLU A 27 -2.30 -2.91 12.00
CA GLU A 27 -1.41 -1.74 12.12
C GLU A 27 -2.06 -0.58 12.89
N THR A 28 -3.35 -0.36 12.67
CA THR A 28 -4.07 0.79 13.25
C THR A 28 -4.96 0.41 14.41
N ASN A 29 -5.17 -0.89 14.63
CA ASN A 29 -6.12 -1.47 15.59
C ASN A 29 -7.55 -0.91 15.41
N LYS A 30 -7.94 -0.65 14.17
CA LYS A 30 -9.26 -0.13 13.81
C LYS A 30 -9.98 -1.07 12.86
N PHE A 31 -11.30 -1.06 12.97
CA PHE A 31 -12.13 -1.80 12.02
C PHE A 31 -12.13 -1.12 10.66
N ILE A 32 -11.89 -1.89 9.61
CA ILE A 32 -11.91 -1.47 8.22
C ILE A 32 -12.85 -2.36 7.43
N LEU A 33 -13.42 -1.81 6.37
CA LEU A 33 -14.16 -2.57 5.37
C LEU A 33 -13.30 -2.62 4.11
N PRO A 34 -12.75 -3.79 3.75
CA PRO A 34 -12.03 -3.92 2.49
C PRO A 34 -12.98 -3.74 1.31
N ILE A 35 -12.78 -2.68 0.54
CA ILE A 35 -13.55 -2.43 -0.69
C ILE A 35 -13.05 -3.35 -1.80
N SER A 36 -11.74 -3.47 -1.91
CA SER A 36 -11.06 -4.39 -2.81
C SER A 36 -9.71 -4.77 -2.23
N VAL A 37 -9.39 -6.05 -2.31
CA VAL A 37 -8.05 -6.56 -2.03
C VAL A 37 -7.62 -7.38 -3.23
N ASP A 38 -6.66 -6.85 -3.99
CA ASP A 38 -6.06 -7.53 -5.13
C ASP A 38 -4.61 -7.87 -4.80
N GLU A 39 -4.33 -9.15 -4.78
CA GLU A 39 -3.00 -9.68 -4.52
C GLU A 39 -2.45 -10.34 -5.77
N THR A 40 -1.26 -9.93 -6.18
CA THR A 40 -0.54 -10.57 -7.29
C THR A 40 0.85 -10.98 -6.83
N ALA A 41 1.09 -12.28 -6.82
CA ALA A 41 2.43 -12.83 -6.63
C ALA A 41 3.12 -12.98 -7.98
N SER A 42 4.20 -12.24 -8.20
CA SER A 42 4.97 -12.31 -9.43
C SER A 42 6.47 -12.44 -9.16
N GLN A 43 7.18 -12.99 -10.13
CA GLN A 43 8.64 -13.05 -10.14
C GLN A 43 9.15 -12.32 -11.37
N LYS A 44 9.93 -11.25 -11.16
CA LYS A 44 10.63 -10.54 -12.23
C LYS A 44 12.05 -11.09 -12.37
N ILE A 45 12.40 -11.51 -13.57
CA ILE A 45 13.74 -11.98 -13.91
C ILE A 45 14.35 -10.94 -14.85
N TYR A 46 15.46 -10.36 -14.43
CA TYR A 46 16.14 -9.31 -15.15
C TYR A 46 17.53 -9.77 -15.64
N ARG A 47 17.85 -9.49 -16.90
CA ARG A 47 19.17 -9.68 -17.48
C ARG A 47 19.75 -8.33 -17.88
N LYS A 48 20.99 -8.05 -17.46
CA LYS A 48 21.65 -6.79 -17.73
C LYS A 48 22.20 -6.70 -19.17
N HIS A 49 22.76 -7.81 -19.69
CA HIS A 49 23.34 -7.87 -21.05
C HIS A 49 23.03 -9.20 -21.75
N PRO A 50 22.33 -9.21 -22.92
CA PRO A 50 21.51 -8.12 -23.43
C PRO A 50 20.37 -7.79 -22.46
N LYS A 51 19.99 -6.53 -22.40
CA LYS A 51 18.92 -6.09 -21.47
C LYS A 51 17.61 -6.80 -21.82
N SER A 52 17.11 -7.57 -20.88
CA SER A 52 15.81 -8.24 -21.01
C SER A 52 15.17 -8.42 -19.64
N GLU A 53 13.86 -8.37 -19.63
CA GLU A 53 13.04 -8.57 -18.45
C GLU A 53 11.95 -9.59 -18.76
N LYS A 54 11.67 -10.46 -17.80
CA LYS A 54 10.56 -11.41 -17.86
C LYS A 54 9.83 -11.41 -16.52
N THR A 55 8.54 -11.15 -16.57
CA THR A 55 7.66 -11.25 -15.41
C THR A 55 6.88 -12.56 -15.48
N ILE A 56 6.90 -13.34 -14.41
CA ILE A 56 6.16 -14.59 -14.25
C ILE A 56 5.15 -14.37 -13.14
N ILE A 57 3.86 -14.38 -13.48
CA ILE A 57 2.79 -14.32 -12.48
C ILE A 57 2.68 -15.71 -11.86
N LYS A 58 2.84 -15.80 -10.55
CA LYS A 58 2.74 -17.05 -9.77
C LYS A 58 1.32 -17.31 -9.26
N GLY A 59 0.59 -16.25 -8.98
CA GLY A 59 -0.77 -16.31 -8.52
C GLY A 59 -1.40 -14.93 -8.48
N MET A 60 -2.71 -14.89 -8.60
CA MET A 60 -3.53 -13.69 -8.43
C MET A 60 -4.72 -14.06 -7.54
N SER A 61 -5.06 -13.19 -6.61
CA SER A 61 -6.25 -13.29 -5.78
C SER A 61 -6.91 -11.92 -5.73
N SER A 62 -8.22 -11.89 -5.86
CA SER A 62 -9.02 -10.68 -5.72
C SER A 62 -10.17 -10.97 -4.79
N THR A 63 -10.29 -10.19 -3.73
CA THR A 63 -11.36 -10.32 -2.74
C THR A 63 -11.90 -8.94 -2.37
N GLY A 64 -13.08 -8.90 -1.75
CA GLY A 64 -13.70 -7.66 -1.30
C GLY A 64 -15.11 -7.48 -1.89
N VAL A 65 -15.66 -6.29 -1.73
CA VAL A 65 -17.03 -5.93 -2.15
C VAL A 65 -17.10 -5.40 -3.58
N ASN A 66 -16.08 -5.68 -4.40
CA ASN A 66 -15.97 -5.22 -5.78
C ASN A 66 -17.18 -5.55 -6.65
N GLU A 67 -17.76 -6.72 -6.46
CA GLU A 67 -18.91 -7.17 -7.26
C GLU A 67 -20.13 -6.27 -7.09
N LEU A 68 -20.26 -5.61 -5.95
CA LEU A 68 -21.34 -4.68 -5.66
C LEU A 68 -21.18 -3.33 -6.38
N PHE A 69 -19.94 -2.97 -6.69
CA PHE A 69 -19.61 -1.71 -7.36
C PHE A 69 -19.37 -1.88 -8.87
N ALA A 70 -19.39 -3.13 -9.36
CA ALA A 70 -19.17 -3.45 -10.78
C ALA A 70 -20.25 -2.87 -11.74
N THR A 71 -21.32 -2.33 -11.20
CA THR A 71 -22.41 -1.72 -11.99
C THR A 71 -22.20 -0.24 -12.33
N GLY A 72 -21.09 0.37 -11.88
CA GLY A 72 -20.78 1.77 -12.15
C GLY A 72 -19.41 1.94 -12.83
N ASP A 73 -19.40 2.27 -14.13
CA ASP A 73 -18.19 2.49 -14.94
C ASP A 73 -17.19 3.48 -14.33
N MET A 74 -17.68 4.46 -13.56
CA MET A 74 -16.82 5.46 -12.91
C MET A 74 -15.95 4.86 -11.78
N LEU A 75 -16.52 4.00 -10.95
CA LEU A 75 -15.79 3.45 -9.81
C LEU A 75 -14.73 2.44 -10.25
N SER A 76 -15.05 1.64 -11.27
CA SER A 76 -14.09 0.69 -11.85
C SER A 76 -12.88 1.39 -12.49
N THR A 77 -13.07 2.58 -13.05
CA THR A 77 -11.99 3.38 -13.61
C THR A 77 -11.10 3.95 -12.50
N VAL A 78 -11.70 4.52 -11.45
CA VAL A 78 -10.95 5.04 -10.29
C VAL A 78 -10.18 3.94 -9.59
N LEU A 79 -10.80 2.76 -9.41
CA LEU A 79 -10.12 1.62 -8.77
C LEU A 79 -8.95 1.09 -9.61
N LYS A 80 -9.10 1.03 -10.94
CA LYS A 80 -7.98 0.64 -11.83
C LYS A 80 -6.81 1.60 -11.74
N ASP A 81 -7.05 2.89 -11.60
CA ASP A 81 -6.00 3.89 -11.47
C ASP A 81 -5.33 3.84 -10.08
N VAL A 82 -6.06 3.42 -9.03
CA VAL A 82 -5.53 3.23 -7.68
C VAL A 82 -4.66 1.96 -7.59
N PHE A 83 -5.03 0.90 -8.32
CA PHE A 83 -4.31 -0.38 -8.35
C PHE A 83 -3.25 -0.45 -9.46
N THR A 84 -2.67 0.67 -9.81
CA THR A 84 -1.51 0.70 -10.71
C THR A 84 -0.34 -0.08 -10.09
N ASP A 85 0.37 -0.81 -10.93
CA ASP A 85 1.58 -1.56 -10.53
C ASP A 85 2.62 -0.58 -9.95
N VAL A 86 2.74 -0.54 -8.62
CA VAL A 86 3.61 0.40 -7.92
C VAL A 86 5.01 -0.19 -7.84
N ASN A 87 5.96 0.46 -8.50
CA ASN A 87 7.38 0.15 -8.34
C ASN A 87 8.01 1.13 -7.34
N ILE A 88 8.27 0.66 -6.13
CA ILE A 88 8.88 1.49 -5.07
C ILE A 88 10.31 1.93 -5.38
N TYR A 89 10.99 1.29 -6.35
CA TYR A 89 12.34 1.66 -6.78
C TYR A 89 12.36 2.80 -7.80
N ASP A 90 11.21 3.20 -8.34
CA ASP A 90 11.12 4.44 -9.12
C ASP A 90 11.24 5.65 -8.20
N ASN A 91 11.77 6.75 -8.72
CA ASN A 91 11.89 7.96 -7.90
C ASN A 91 10.53 8.53 -7.51
N ASP A 92 9.56 8.45 -8.43
CA ASP A 92 8.21 8.93 -8.22
C ASP A 92 7.20 7.78 -8.38
N ILE A 93 6.30 7.67 -7.42
CA ILE A 93 5.14 6.79 -7.46
C ILE A 93 3.93 7.64 -7.88
N ARG A 94 3.30 7.28 -8.98
CA ARG A 94 2.11 8.00 -9.48
C ARG A 94 0.85 7.32 -8.99
N LEU A 95 0.06 8.07 -8.22
CA LEU A 95 -1.28 7.66 -7.79
C LEU A 95 -2.28 8.74 -8.20
N LEU A 96 -3.35 8.35 -8.90
CA LEU A 96 -4.40 9.28 -9.36
C LEU A 96 -3.82 10.54 -10.06
N GLN A 97 -2.80 10.35 -10.90
CA GLN A 97 -2.07 11.42 -11.60
C GLN A 97 -1.18 12.32 -10.72
N TYR A 98 -1.15 12.13 -9.41
CA TYR A 98 -0.25 12.85 -8.52
C TYR A 98 1.07 12.08 -8.36
N PRO A 99 2.22 12.74 -8.58
CA PRO A 99 3.52 12.15 -8.30
C PRO A 99 3.81 12.26 -6.80
N PHE A 100 4.20 11.14 -6.20
CA PHE A 100 4.69 11.07 -4.82
C PHE A 100 6.13 10.59 -4.82
N ILE A 101 6.99 11.22 -4.06
CA ILE A 101 8.37 10.78 -3.90
C ILE A 101 8.37 9.40 -3.23
N SER A 102 9.05 8.44 -3.84
CA SER A 102 9.21 7.11 -3.23
C SER A 102 10.04 7.19 -1.95
N PRO A 103 9.69 6.45 -0.88
CA PRO A 103 10.48 6.41 0.34
C PRO A 103 11.87 5.78 0.17
N ILE A 104 12.13 5.15 -0.97
CA ILE A 104 13.45 4.60 -1.31
C ILE A 104 14.04 5.21 -2.58
N SER A 105 13.52 6.37 -3.02
CA SER A 105 14.11 7.14 -4.10
C SER A 105 15.59 7.40 -3.86
N SER A 106 16.41 7.17 -4.86
CA SER A 106 17.86 7.36 -4.76
C SER A 106 18.28 8.82 -4.63
N SER A 107 17.44 9.75 -5.14
CA SER A 107 17.75 11.19 -5.19
C SER A 107 17.13 11.96 -4.03
N ASP A 108 15.87 11.69 -3.71
CA ASP A 108 15.06 12.64 -2.94
C ASP A 108 14.55 12.10 -1.61
N ALA A 109 14.57 10.76 -1.41
CA ALA A 109 14.01 10.14 -0.22
C ALA A 109 14.57 10.71 1.09
N ILE A 110 15.90 10.86 1.20
CA ILE A 110 16.55 11.31 2.44
C ILE A 110 16.25 12.79 2.73
N SER A 111 16.09 13.62 1.70
CA SER A 111 15.72 15.02 1.87
C SER A 111 14.25 15.22 2.18
N PHE A 112 13.40 14.35 1.66
CA PHE A 112 11.95 14.46 1.78
C PHE A 112 11.38 13.76 3.00
N TYR A 113 11.95 12.61 3.42
CA TYR A 113 11.46 11.79 4.52
C TYR A 113 12.42 11.77 5.71
N LYS A 114 11.85 11.65 6.91
CA LYS A 114 12.54 11.21 8.14
C LYS A 114 12.33 9.73 8.32
N PHE A 115 13.40 9.02 8.61
CA PHE A 115 13.40 7.59 8.89
C PHE A 115 13.76 7.35 10.34
N TYR A 116 13.04 6.44 10.98
CA TYR A 116 13.26 6.03 12.35
C TYR A 116 13.43 4.51 12.38
N ILE A 117 14.55 4.05 12.94
CA ILE A 117 14.76 2.63 13.20
C ILE A 117 13.96 2.29 14.45
N MET A 118 13.02 1.36 14.31
CA MET A 118 12.13 0.93 15.39
C MET A 118 12.72 -0.25 16.15
N ASP A 119 12.93 -1.35 15.45
CA ASP A 119 13.39 -2.61 16.01
C ASP A 119 14.02 -3.50 14.93
N THR A 120 14.29 -4.73 15.30
CA THR A 120 14.68 -5.81 14.41
C THR A 120 13.65 -6.93 14.53
N THR A 121 13.02 -7.28 13.43
CA THR A 121 11.94 -8.26 13.37
C THR A 121 12.19 -9.31 12.29
N PHE A 122 11.30 -10.28 12.17
CA PHE A 122 11.33 -11.28 11.11
C PHE A 122 10.16 -11.07 10.16
N VAL A 123 10.44 -11.02 8.87
CA VAL A 123 9.45 -11.04 7.79
C VAL A 123 9.63 -12.35 7.04
N ASP A 124 8.61 -13.18 7.04
CA ASP A 124 8.68 -14.60 6.67
C ASP A 124 9.70 -15.34 7.54
N LYS A 125 10.88 -15.59 7.08
CA LYS A 125 11.98 -16.24 7.83
C LYS A 125 13.24 -15.38 7.87
N ASP A 126 13.19 -14.21 7.25
CA ASP A 126 14.33 -13.33 7.08
C ASP A 126 14.34 -12.27 8.18
N LYS A 127 15.52 -12.10 8.81
CA LYS A 127 15.74 -11.05 9.79
C LYS A 127 15.80 -9.70 9.09
N CYS A 128 15.00 -8.74 9.56
CA CYS A 128 14.89 -7.41 8.95
C CYS A 128 15.05 -6.30 10.00
N PHE A 129 15.65 -5.20 9.60
CA PHE A 129 15.49 -3.93 10.28
C PHE A 129 14.14 -3.35 9.94
N HIS A 130 13.36 -3.00 10.95
CA HIS A 130 12.08 -2.32 10.80
C HIS A 130 12.27 -0.82 10.95
N LEU A 131 11.95 -0.07 9.92
CA LEU A 131 11.98 1.38 9.91
C LEU A 131 10.60 1.94 9.69
N THR A 132 10.30 3.07 10.31
CA THR A 132 9.17 3.91 9.92
C THR A 132 9.68 5.13 9.16
N PHE A 133 8.83 5.65 8.29
CA PHE A 133 9.12 6.89 7.57
C PHE A 133 7.92 7.82 7.54
N VAL A 134 8.20 9.11 7.60
CA VAL A 134 7.20 10.19 7.53
C VAL A 134 7.82 11.36 6.75
N PRO A 135 7.02 12.20 6.06
CA PRO A 135 7.54 13.41 5.46
C PRO A 135 8.26 14.31 6.48
N ASN A 136 9.33 14.95 6.05
CA ASN A 136 10.11 15.89 6.87
C ASN A 136 9.26 17.05 7.37
N ASN A 137 8.39 17.55 6.48
CA ASN A 137 7.44 18.59 6.78
C ASN A 137 6.03 17.99 6.77
N SER A 138 5.27 18.19 7.84
CA SER A 138 3.91 17.68 7.99
C SER A 138 2.90 18.26 6.99
N GLN A 139 3.27 19.30 6.24
CA GLN A 139 2.44 19.89 5.20
C GLN A 139 2.74 19.30 3.81
N ASP A 140 3.83 18.55 3.66
CA ASP A 140 4.19 17.93 2.39
C ASP A 140 3.32 16.72 2.10
N PHE A 141 2.95 16.58 0.83
CA PHE A 141 2.22 15.42 0.35
C PHE A 141 3.20 14.28 0.13
N GLY A 142 3.29 13.41 1.10
CA GLY A 142 4.13 12.23 1.06
C GLY A 142 3.49 11.06 1.77
N PHE A 143 4.01 9.88 1.50
CA PHE A 143 3.59 8.67 2.21
C PHE A 143 4.07 8.70 3.66
N THR A 144 3.34 7.99 4.51
CA THR A 144 3.85 7.51 5.80
C THR A 144 3.81 5.99 5.77
N GLY A 145 4.71 5.33 6.51
CA GLY A 145 4.65 3.87 6.51
C GLY A 145 5.87 3.20 7.10
N HIS A 146 6.05 1.95 6.69
CA HIS A 146 7.07 1.07 7.24
C HIS A 146 7.91 0.43 6.13
N LEU A 147 9.20 0.32 6.38
CA LEU A 147 10.15 -0.42 5.56
C LEU A 147 10.74 -1.56 6.39
N TYR A 148 10.81 -2.72 5.78
CA TYR A 148 11.49 -3.89 6.33
C TYR A 148 12.66 -4.23 5.41
N VAL A 149 13.86 -3.98 5.90
CA VAL A 149 15.11 -4.10 5.14
C VAL A 149 15.88 -5.29 5.65
N LEU A 150 16.32 -6.18 4.79
CA LEU A 150 17.12 -7.35 5.18
C LEU A 150 18.33 -6.94 6.02
N ALA A 151 18.48 -7.59 7.18
CA ALA A 151 19.60 -7.37 8.10
C ALA A 151 20.83 -8.19 7.66
N ASP A 152 21.13 -8.13 6.37
CA ASP A 152 22.30 -8.72 5.75
C ASP A 152 23.08 -7.67 4.96
N SER A 153 24.13 -8.06 4.27
CA SER A 153 24.94 -7.14 3.48
C SER A 153 24.25 -6.60 2.22
N SER A 154 23.08 -7.13 1.85
CA SER A 154 22.33 -6.67 0.67
C SER A 154 21.48 -5.44 0.93
N TYR A 155 21.02 -5.27 2.18
CA TYR A 155 20.06 -4.22 2.57
C TYR A 155 18.84 -4.12 1.64
N THR A 156 18.41 -5.24 1.10
CA THR A 156 17.27 -5.30 0.18
C THR A 156 15.97 -5.04 0.94
N VAL A 157 15.07 -4.26 0.35
CA VAL A 157 13.73 -4.05 0.92
C VAL A 157 12.90 -5.33 0.74
N LYS A 158 12.56 -5.97 1.85
CA LYS A 158 11.74 -7.18 1.90
C LYS A 158 10.25 -6.86 1.85
N LYS A 159 9.85 -5.82 2.57
CA LYS A 159 8.44 -5.35 2.62
C LYS A 159 8.41 -3.84 2.76
N CYS A 160 7.47 -3.21 2.09
CA CYS A 160 7.15 -1.80 2.21
C CYS A 160 5.64 -1.63 2.38
N THR A 161 5.22 -0.90 3.40
CA THR A 161 3.84 -0.44 3.54
C THR A 161 3.79 1.07 3.43
N MET A 162 2.84 1.58 2.66
CA MET A 162 2.69 3.00 2.39
C MET A 162 1.24 3.42 2.62
N ASN A 163 1.07 4.46 3.41
CA ASN A 163 -0.23 5.06 3.70
C ASN A 163 -0.26 6.49 3.19
N LEU A 164 -1.33 6.86 2.51
CA LEU A 164 -1.57 8.25 2.15
C LEU A 164 -1.94 9.07 3.38
N PRO A 165 -1.46 10.31 3.48
CA PRO A 165 -1.79 11.17 4.61
C PRO A 165 -3.29 11.50 4.60
N LYS A 166 -3.91 11.49 5.79
CA LYS A 166 -5.35 11.79 5.98
C LYS A 166 -5.76 13.19 5.51
N LYS A 167 -4.80 14.10 5.32
CA LYS A 167 -5.01 15.50 4.88
C LYS A 167 -4.60 15.72 3.42
N SER A 168 -4.62 14.69 2.60
CA SER A 168 -4.14 14.80 1.21
C SER A 168 -4.96 15.74 0.32
N GLY A 169 -6.08 16.30 0.79
CA GLY A 169 -6.96 17.12 -0.04
C GLY A 169 -7.61 16.34 -1.20
N VAL A 170 -7.25 15.08 -1.35
CA VAL A 170 -7.89 14.16 -2.29
C VAL A 170 -9.17 13.70 -1.61
N ASN A 171 -10.25 14.39 -1.90
CA ASN A 171 -11.59 13.94 -1.56
C ASN A 171 -11.92 12.80 -2.53
N PHE A 172 -12.02 11.59 -2.00
CA PHE A 172 -12.58 10.44 -2.70
C PHE A 172 -14.11 10.48 -2.61
#